data_d1b56749543ed6e9fad8009b75b5867b
#
_entry.id   d1b56749543ed6e9fad8009b75b5867b
#
_cell.length_a   1.000
_cell.length_b   1.000
_cell.length_c   1.000
_cell.angle_alpha   90.00
_cell.angle_beta   90.00
_cell.angle_gamma   90.00
#
_symmetry.space_group_name_H-M   'P 1'
#
loop_
_entity.id
_entity.type
_entity.pdbx_description
1 polymer ?
#
loop_
_entity_poly.entity_id
_entity_poly.type
_entity_poly.pdbx_seq_one_letter_code
_entity_poly.pdbx_strand_id
1 'polypeptide(L)'
;MRILYIDVDSLRPDHLSCYGYHRQTSPHIDALAAEGVRFNNCYATDTPCLPSRTAFFSGRFGTCTGAINHGGEYADLPLQGESRRFRSDFAQDALGSALRRAGYHTAMISPFPNRHTSYQVTYGFSETHDTGGG
;
A
#
# COMPACT_ATOMS: atom_id res chain seq x y z
N MET A 1 -6.93 9.66 18.01
CA MET A 1 -6.80 8.24 17.62
C MET A 1 -5.43 8.06 16.94
N ARG A 2 -4.77 6.92 17.11
CA ARG A 2 -3.52 6.57 16.40
C ARG A 2 -3.82 5.40 15.46
N ILE A 3 -3.27 5.43 14.26
CA ILE A 3 -3.42 4.37 13.26
C ILE A 3 -2.01 3.88 12.92
N LEU A 4 -1.77 2.58 13.06
CA LEU A 4 -0.58 1.91 12.59
C LEU A 4 -0.97 0.93 11.48
N TYR A 5 -0.46 1.17 10.27
CA TYR A 5 -0.59 0.27 9.14
C TYR A 5 0.72 -0.47 8.91
N ILE A 6 0.68 -1.79 8.92
CA ILE A 6 1.85 -2.64 8.66
C ILE A 6 1.58 -3.44 7.40
N ASP A 7 2.43 -3.29 6.41
CA ASP A 7 2.39 -4.03 5.15
C ASP A 7 3.68 -4.84 5.01
N VAL A 8 3.55 -6.15 5.07
CA VAL A 8 4.68 -7.09 4.97
C VAL A 8 4.72 -7.66 3.57
N ASP A 9 5.71 -7.24 2.80
CA ASP A 9 5.90 -7.71 1.42
C ASP A 9 6.12 -9.22 1.36
N SER A 10 5.55 -9.86 0.35
CA SER A 10 5.67 -11.31 0.09
C SER A 10 5.15 -12.22 1.22
N LEU A 11 4.47 -11.70 2.21
CA LEU A 11 3.87 -12.50 3.28
C LEU A 11 2.62 -13.22 2.78
N ARG A 12 2.61 -14.54 2.94
CA ARG A 12 1.46 -15.39 2.62
C ARG A 12 0.67 -15.70 3.89
N PRO A 13 -0.66 -15.54 3.91
CA PRO A 13 -1.46 -15.81 5.11
C PRO A 13 -1.40 -17.28 5.54
N ASP A 14 -1.27 -18.22 4.60
CA ASP A 14 -1.16 -19.65 4.88
C ASP A 14 0.17 -20.06 5.58
N HIS A 15 1.08 -19.11 5.81
CA HIS A 15 2.29 -19.29 6.63
C HIS A 15 2.18 -18.61 8.00
N LEU A 16 1.01 -18.09 8.36
CA LEU A 16 0.72 -17.53 9.67
C LEU A 16 -0.07 -18.55 10.51
N SER A 17 0.30 -18.70 11.77
CA SER A 17 -0.34 -19.67 12.66
C SER A 17 -1.81 -19.35 12.91
N CYS A 18 -2.17 -18.08 12.98
CA CYS A 18 -3.56 -17.64 13.10
C CYS A 18 -4.45 -18.01 11.88
N TYR A 19 -3.85 -18.37 10.75
CA TYR A 19 -4.54 -18.91 9.57
C TYR A 19 -4.37 -20.44 9.40
N GLY A 20 -3.86 -21.12 10.42
CA GLY A 20 -3.78 -22.57 10.44
C GLY A 20 -2.43 -23.14 9.98
N TYR A 21 -1.38 -22.33 9.88
CA TYR A 21 -0.06 -22.87 9.62
C TYR A 21 0.40 -23.77 10.78
N HIS A 22 0.96 -24.92 10.46
CA HIS A 22 1.30 -25.96 11.43
C HIS A 22 2.49 -25.63 12.36
N ARG A 23 3.25 -24.59 12.04
CA ARG A 23 4.36 -24.08 12.84
C ARG A 23 4.01 -22.73 13.43
N GLN A 24 4.47 -22.46 14.63
CA GLN A 24 4.28 -21.15 15.27
C GLN A 24 5.30 -20.14 14.74
N THR A 25 5.01 -19.57 13.58
CA THR A 25 5.87 -18.63 12.87
C THR A 25 5.57 -17.18 13.18
N SER A 26 4.42 -16.88 13.78
CA SER A 26 3.87 -15.52 13.89
C SER A 26 3.25 -15.20 15.26
N PRO A 27 3.93 -15.46 16.40
CA PRO A 27 3.29 -15.41 17.73
C PRO A 27 2.71 -14.02 18.06
N HIS A 28 3.36 -12.94 17.61
CA HIS A 28 2.87 -11.58 17.85
C HIS A 28 1.68 -11.20 16.96
N ILE A 29 1.68 -11.66 15.70
CA ILE A 29 0.53 -11.48 14.80
C ILE A 29 -0.64 -12.32 15.29
N ASP A 30 -0.38 -13.52 15.77
CA ASP A 30 -1.41 -14.42 16.33
C ASP A 30 -2.07 -13.81 17.58
N ALA A 31 -1.28 -13.16 18.45
CA ALA A 31 -1.80 -12.43 19.60
C ALA A 31 -2.73 -11.26 19.18
N LEU A 32 -2.28 -10.47 18.20
CA LEU A 32 -3.11 -9.39 17.65
C LEU A 32 -4.40 -9.94 17.02
N ALA A 33 -4.31 -11.06 16.30
CA ALA A 33 -5.47 -11.69 15.68
C ALA A 33 -6.47 -12.23 16.72
N ALA A 34 -5.99 -12.65 17.89
CA ALA A 34 -6.84 -13.13 18.99
C ALA A 34 -7.59 -11.99 19.70
N GLU A 35 -7.00 -10.79 19.75
CA GLU A 35 -7.59 -9.62 20.39
C GLU A 35 -8.41 -8.74 19.41
N GLY A 36 -8.17 -8.87 18.12
CA GLY A 36 -8.74 -8.03 17.08
C GLY A 36 -9.70 -8.77 16.15
N VAL A 37 -9.77 -8.28 14.91
CA VAL A 37 -10.57 -8.88 13.84
C VAL A 37 -9.65 -9.48 12.80
N ARG A 38 -9.84 -10.77 12.50
CA ARG A 38 -9.15 -11.48 11.44
C ARG A 38 -10.09 -11.68 10.24
N PHE A 39 -9.64 -11.23 9.07
CA PHE A 39 -10.37 -11.44 7.83
C PHE A 39 -9.93 -12.76 7.18
N ASN A 40 -10.84 -13.69 6.97
CA ASN A 40 -10.56 -14.95 6.28
C ASN A 40 -10.59 -14.78 4.75
N ASN A 41 -11.34 -13.79 4.27
CA ASN A 41 -11.50 -13.49 2.86
C ASN A 41 -11.24 -11.99 2.66
N CYS A 42 -9.99 -11.65 2.33
CA CYS A 42 -9.60 -10.29 1.97
C CYS A 42 -8.75 -10.39 0.70
N TYR A 43 -9.27 -9.84 -0.38
CA TYR A 43 -8.65 -9.96 -1.70
C TYR A 43 -8.03 -8.63 -2.11
N ALA A 44 -6.80 -8.69 -2.64
CA ALA A 44 -6.20 -7.54 -3.31
C ALA A 44 -6.97 -7.26 -4.61
N THR A 45 -7.17 -5.99 -4.90
CA THR A 45 -7.80 -5.56 -6.16
C THR A 45 -6.89 -5.76 -7.35
N ASP A 46 -5.59 -5.70 -7.13
CA ASP A 46 -4.54 -5.76 -8.14
C ASP A 46 -3.33 -6.52 -7.63
N THR A 47 -2.58 -7.10 -8.54
CA THR A 47 -1.32 -7.83 -8.31
C THR A 47 -0.33 -7.47 -9.42
N PRO A 48 0.98 -7.55 -9.18
CA PRO A 48 1.72 -7.85 -7.95
C PRO A 48 1.79 -6.66 -6.98
N CYS A 49 2.84 -6.58 -6.12
CA CYS A 49 2.90 -5.68 -4.98
C CYS A 49 2.80 -4.19 -5.33
N LEU A 50 3.39 -3.71 -6.44
CA LEU A 50 3.31 -2.30 -6.80
C LEU A 50 1.89 -1.88 -7.22
N PRO A 51 1.20 -2.58 -8.14
CA PRO A 51 -0.20 -2.31 -8.44
C PRO A 51 -1.09 -2.40 -7.21
N SER A 52 -0.90 -3.42 -6.37
CA SER A 52 -1.67 -3.59 -5.13
C SER A 52 -1.53 -2.40 -4.19
N ARG A 53 -0.30 -1.94 -3.94
CA ARG A 53 -0.05 -0.77 -3.09
C ARG A 53 -0.57 0.52 -3.72
N THR A 54 -0.40 0.67 -5.03
CA THR A 54 -0.97 1.82 -5.75
C THR A 54 -2.49 1.86 -5.61
N ALA A 55 -3.15 0.72 -5.77
CA ALA A 55 -4.59 0.61 -5.58
C ALA A 55 -5.01 0.91 -4.13
N PHE A 56 -4.30 0.36 -3.15
CA PHE A 56 -4.55 0.60 -1.74
C PHE A 56 -4.43 2.09 -1.37
N PHE A 57 -3.33 2.73 -1.73
CA PHE A 57 -3.09 4.14 -1.37
C PHE A 57 -3.96 5.12 -2.15
N SER A 58 -4.41 4.74 -3.34
CA SER A 58 -5.31 5.58 -4.15
C SER A 58 -6.79 5.32 -3.91
N GLY A 59 -7.16 4.16 -3.37
CA GLY A 59 -8.53 3.68 -3.33
C GLY A 59 -9.11 3.37 -4.71
N ARG A 60 -8.27 3.10 -5.72
CA ARG A 60 -8.66 2.91 -7.14
C ARG A 60 -8.08 1.62 -7.68
N PHE A 61 -8.82 0.94 -8.54
CA PHE A 61 -8.32 -0.23 -9.28
C PHE A 61 -7.16 0.13 -10.20
N GLY A 62 -6.29 -0.82 -10.49
CA GLY A 62 -5.16 -0.66 -11.41
C GLY A 62 -5.56 -0.19 -12.80
N THR A 63 -6.73 -0.62 -13.29
CA THR A 63 -7.30 -0.13 -14.55
C THR A 63 -7.59 1.38 -14.54
N CYS A 64 -7.81 1.96 -13.37
CA CYS A 64 -8.03 3.40 -13.21
C CYS A 64 -6.72 4.16 -12.96
N THR A 65 -5.72 3.50 -12.36
CA THR A 65 -4.43 4.12 -12.05
C THR A 65 -3.41 3.94 -13.18
N GLY A 66 -3.57 2.89 -14.01
CA GLY A 66 -2.61 2.51 -15.04
C GLY A 66 -1.39 1.76 -14.52
N ALA A 67 -1.21 1.64 -13.20
CA ALA A 67 -0.15 0.85 -12.59
C ALA A 67 -0.57 -0.62 -12.57
N ILE A 68 -0.09 -1.40 -13.51
CA ILE A 68 -0.51 -2.80 -13.70
C ILE A 68 0.64 -3.81 -13.60
N ASN A 69 1.88 -3.34 -13.45
CA ASN A 69 3.05 -4.21 -13.29
C ASN A 69 4.16 -3.46 -12.51
N HIS A 70 5.30 -4.12 -12.32
CA HIS A 70 6.44 -3.67 -11.50
C HIS A 70 7.46 -2.80 -12.23
N GLY A 71 7.43 -2.68 -13.52
CA GLY A 71 8.49 -2.01 -14.26
C GLY A 71 8.03 -1.33 -15.55
N GLY A 72 8.87 -0.39 -16.01
CA GLY A 72 8.62 0.38 -17.20
C GLY A 72 7.35 1.21 -17.13
N GLU A 73 6.78 1.50 -18.26
CA GLU A 73 5.54 2.29 -18.40
C GLU A 73 4.31 1.69 -17.69
N TYR A 74 4.35 0.38 -17.37
CA TYR A 74 3.27 -0.32 -16.67
C TYR A 74 3.31 -0.17 -15.14
N ALA A 75 4.39 0.40 -14.62
CA ALA A 75 4.54 0.72 -13.20
C ALA A 75 4.18 2.18 -12.90
N ASP A 76 4.26 3.03 -13.92
CA ASP A 76 3.97 4.45 -13.80
C ASP A 76 2.47 4.72 -13.90
N LEU A 77 2.04 5.72 -13.17
CA LEU A 77 0.70 6.27 -13.38
C LEU A 77 0.63 6.85 -14.80
N PRO A 78 -0.52 6.71 -15.50
CA PRO A 78 -0.66 7.32 -16.82
C PRO A 78 -0.32 8.81 -16.73
N LEU A 79 0.49 9.27 -17.65
CA LEU A 79 0.80 10.68 -17.78
C LEU A 79 -0.51 11.47 -17.90
N GLN A 80 -0.72 12.31 -16.93
CA GLN A 80 -1.93 13.06 -16.75
C GLN A 80 -1.71 14.46 -17.29
N GLY A 81 -2.61 14.92 -18.13
CA GLY A 81 -2.55 16.24 -18.71
C GLY A 81 -3.85 16.60 -19.41
N GLU A 82 -4.10 17.88 -19.62
CA GLU A 82 -5.30 18.38 -20.29
C GLU A 82 -5.51 17.77 -21.67
N SER A 83 -4.42 17.49 -22.39
CA SER A 83 -4.44 16.83 -23.70
C SER A 83 -4.99 15.40 -23.68
N ARG A 84 -4.97 14.73 -22.52
CA ARG A 84 -5.50 13.38 -22.33
C ARG A 84 -6.79 13.35 -21.52
N ARG A 85 -7.33 14.49 -21.14
CA ARG A 85 -8.52 14.65 -20.29
C ARG A 85 -8.40 13.95 -18.92
N PHE A 86 -7.20 13.65 -18.49
CA PHE A 86 -6.94 13.10 -17.16
C PHE A 86 -6.61 14.22 -16.19
N ARG A 87 -7.48 14.44 -15.21
CA ARG A 87 -7.11 15.20 -14.02
C ARG A 87 -6.39 14.27 -13.05
N SER A 88 -5.18 14.65 -12.66
CA SER A 88 -4.51 14.01 -11.56
C SER A 88 -5.01 14.56 -10.23
N ASP A 89 -6.04 13.95 -9.73
CA ASP A 89 -6.46 14.10 -8.35
C ASP A 89 -5.86 12.98 -7.45
N PHE A 90 -5.03 12.10 -8.04
CA PHE A 90 -4.39 11.01 -7.32
C PHE A 90 -3.67 11.50 -6.05
N ALA A 91 -2.84 12.53 -6.16
CA ALA A 91 -2.13 13.08 -5.01
C ALA A 91 -3.08 13.71 -3.97
N GLN A 92 -4.19 14.27 -4.39
CA GLN A 92 -5.18 14.90 -3.51
C GLN A 92 -6.02 13.85 -2.78
N ASP A 93 -6.36 12.77 -3.47
CA ASP A 93 -7.26 11.72 -2.97
C ASP A 93 -6.52 10.53 -2.36
N ALA A 94 -5.18 10.50 -2.45
CA ALA A 94 -4.38 9.46 -1.82
C ALA A 94 -4.65 9.37 -0.31
N LEU A 95 -4.53 8.18 0.24
CA LEU A 95 -4.80 7.89 1.67
C LEU A 95 -4.06 8.86 2.60
N GLY A 96 -2.76 9.11 2.35
CA GLY A 96 -1.98 10.07 3.12
C GLY A 96 -2.57 11.47 3.10
N SER A 97 -3.03 11.93 1.92
CA SER A 97 -3.67 13.23 1.77
C SER A 97 -5.02 13.31 2.49
N ALA A 98 -5.81 12.24 2.40
CA ALA A 98 -7.11 12.17 3.09
C ALA A 98 -6.93 12.22 4.62
N LEU A 99 -5.97 11.48 5.15
CA LEU A 99 -5.65 11.49 6.59
C LEU A 99 -5.13 12.85 7.05
N ARG A 100 -4.28 13.51 6.26
CA ARG A 100 -3.81 14.87 6.59
C ARG A 100 -4.95 15.87 6.61
N ARG A 101 -5.87 15.82 5.65
CA ARG A 101 -7.08 16.68 5.67
C ARG A 101 -7.95 16.43 6.90
N ALA A 102 -7.94 15.21 7.41
CA ALA A 102 -8.61 14.85 8.67
C ALA A 102 -7.81 15.23 9.93
N GLY A 103 -6.69 15.95 9.80
CA GLY A 103 -5.89 16.45 10.92
C GLY A 103 -4.86 15.47 11.47
N TYR A 104 -4.57 14.37 10.77
CA TYR A 104 -3.51 13.44 11.16
C TYR A 104 -2.14 13.92 10.67
N HIS A 105 -1.14 13.77 11.50
CA HIS A 105 0.23 13.70 11.05
C HIS A 105 0.49 12.30 10.49
N THR A 106 1.06 12.21 9.29
CA THR A 106 1.23 10.94 8.58
C THR A 106 2.69 10.69 8.27
N ALA A 107 3.21 9.53 8.69
CA ALA A 107 4.58 9.11 8.43
C ALA A 107 4.58 7.77 7.69
N MET A 108 5.44 7.62 6.71
CA MET A 108 5.73 6.36 6.03
C MET A 108 7.17 5.97 6.30
N ILE A 109 7.38 4.72 6.68
CA ILE A 109 8.71 4.11 6.85
C ILE A 109 8.77 2.91 5.92
N SER A 110 9.49 3.02 4.80
CA SER A 110 9.49 1.96 3.79
C SER A 110 10.62 2.14 2.78
N PRO A 111 11.33 1.07 2.37
CA PRO A 111 12.25 1.11 1.24
C PRO A 111 11.52 0.99 -0.10
N PHE A 112 10.23 0.66 -0.10
CA PHE A 112 9.47 0.31 -1.30
C PHE A 112 9.45 1.41 -2.37
N PRO A 113 9.23 2.70 -2.05
CA PRO A 113 9.20 3.76 -3.05
C PRO A 113 10.49 3.86 -3.86
N ASN A 114 11.64 3.80 -3.20
CA ASN A 114 12.93 3.87 -3.86
C ASN A 114 13.27 2.59 -4.62
N ARG A 115 12.99 1.44 -4.00
CA ARG A 115 13.27 0.13 -4.62
C ARG A 115 12.52 -0.08 -5.94
N HIS A 116 11.30 0.41 -6.06
CA HIS A 116 10.43 0.22 -7.22
C HIS A 116 10.19 1.50 -8.02
N THR A 117 10.88 2.60 -7.69
CA THR A 117 10.67 3.92 -8.32
C THR A 117 9.18 4.33 -8.30
N SER A 118 8.49 3.96 -7.22
CA SER A 118 7.03 4.08 -7.10
C SER A 118 6.64 5.20 -6.12
N TYR A 119 7.07 6.42 -6.40
CA TYR A 119 6.86 7.55 -5.49
C TYR A 119 5.39 7.95 -5.32
N GLN A 120 4.50 7.49 -6.18
CA GLN A 120 3.06 7.70 -6.03
C GLN A 120 2.49 7.13 -4.73
N VAL A 121 3.09 6.08 -4.17
CA VAL A 121 2.65 5.52 -2.88
C VAL A 121 2.96 6.42 -1.69
N THR A 122 3.83 7.42 -1.87
CA THR A 122 4.18 8.39 -0.82
C THR A 122 3.29 9.62 -0.81
N TYR A 123 2.38 9.75 -1.77
CA TYR A 123 1.59 10.97 -1.90
C TYR A 123 0.75 11.28 -0.67
N GLY A 124 0.90 12.52 -0.21
CA GLY A 124 0.17 13.04 0.92
C GLY A 124 0.74 12.71 2.30
N PHE A 125 1.79 11.92 2.40
CA PHE A 125 2.45 11.73 3.69
C PHE A 125 3.19 13.01 4.11
N SER A 126 3.14 13.31 5.41
CA SER A 126 3.84 14.47 6.00
C SER A 126 5.35 14.26 5.99
N GLU A 127 5.77 13.02 6.16
CA GLU A 127 7.16 12.60 6.12
C GLU A 127 7.28 11.17 5.60
N THR A 128 8.40 10.90 4.94
CA THR A 128 8.73 9.57 4.41
C THR A 128 10.18 9.25 4.78
N HIS A 129 10.40 8.04 5.30
CA HIS A 129 11.70 7.54 5.70
C HIS A 129 12.03 6.28 4.92
N ASP A 130 13.13 6.32 4.19
CA ASP A 130 13.67 5.14 3.53
C ASP A 130 14.53 4.35 4.53
N THR A 131 14.28 3.06 4.64
CA THR A 131 15.04 2.18 5.54
C THR A 131 16.31 1.61 4.90
N GLY A 132 16.61 1.96 3.64
CA GLY A 132 17.81 1.53 2.96
C GLY A 132 17.87 0.01 2.80
N GLY A 133 17.01 -0.54 2.00
CA GLY A 133 17.03 -1.96 1.64
C GLY A 133 17.24 -2.10 0.13
N GLY A 134 18.48 -2.29 -0.29
CA GLY A 134 18.82 -2.66 -1.66
C GLY A 134 18.80 -4.17 -1.84
#